data_cec35acbda1360b71d145eccf7619b78
#
_entry.id   cec35acbda1360b71d145eccf7619b78
#
_cell.length_a   1.000
_cell.length_b   1.000
_cell.length_c   1.000
_cell.angle_alpha   90.00
_cell.angle_beta   90.00
_cell.angle_gamma   90.00
#
_symmetry.space_group_name_H-M   'P 1'
#
loop_
_entity.id
_entity.type
_entity.pdbx_description
1 polymer ?
#
loop_
_entity_poly.entity_id
_entity_poly.type
_entity_poly.pdbx_seq_one_letter_code
_entity_poly.pdbx_strand_id
1 'polypeptide(L)' 'MSEKKPRKRSENELLTVVSKMAYDLRHEDQMALSAAFMVAAKTIYINQLGMEQTQDLFQAMADSMDAF' A
#
# COMPACT_ATOMS: atom_id res chain seq x y z
N MET A 1 28.23 -15.36 -14.49
CA MET A 1 27.04 -14.71 -14.57
C MET A 1 26.78 -13.86 -13.39
N SER A 2 26.48 -12.71 -13.63
CA SER A 2 26.26 -11.86 -12.53
C SER A 2 24.86 -12.00 -12.04
N GLU A 3 24.68 -11.79 -10.79
CA GLU A 3 23.41 -11.75 -10.26
C GLU A 3 22.77 -10.48 -10.58
N LYS A 4 21.54 -10.54 -11.06
CA LYS A 4 20.82 -9.36 -11.31
C LYS A 4 20.06 -8.95 -10.10
N LYS A 5 20.21 -7.71 -9.71
CA LYS A 5 19.40 -7.19 -8.65
C LYS A 5 17.98 -7.06 -9.15
N PRO A 6 17.01 -7.35 -8.31
CA PRO A 6 15.61 -7.15 -8.71
C PRO A 6 15.40 -5.70 -9.07
N ARG A 7 14.74 -5.47 -10.16
CA ARG A 7 14.40 -4.12 -10.58
C ARG A 7 13.34 -3.57 -9.65
N LYS A 8 13.54 -2.34 -9.22
CA LYS A 8 12.47 -1.69 -8.48
C LYS A 8 11.34 -1.37 -9.41
N ARG A 9 10.15 -1.70 -9.00
CA ARG A 9 8.98 -1.40 -9.78
C ARG A 9 8.51 -0.01 -9.46
N SER A 10 7.95 0.65 -10.44
CA SER A 10 7.36 1.96 -10.22
C SER A 10 6.08 1.82 -9.41
N GLU A 11 5.62 2.95 -8.89
CA GLU A 11 4.38 2.96 -8.14
C GLU A 11 3.23 2.46 -9.00
N ASN A 12 3.21 2.85 -10.27
CA ASN A 12 2.14 2.40 -11.17
C ASN A 12 2.17 0.90 -11.40
N GLU A 13 3.37 0.33 -11.52
CA GLU A 13 3.47 -1.11 -11.69
C GLU A 13 2.98 -1.84 -10.45
N LEU A 14 3.34 -1.33 -9.28
CA LEU A 14 2.90 -1.95 -8.04
C LEU A 14 1.41 -1.78 -7.84
N LEU A 15 0.87 -0.63 -8.24
CA LEU A 15 -0.56 -0.42 -8.16
C LEU A 15 -1.30 -1.42 -9.04
N THR A 16 -0.76 -1.72 -10.21
CA THR A 16 -1.36 -2.72 -11.08
C THR A 16 -1.38 -4.10 -10.41
N VAL A 17 -0.28 -4.46 -9.76
CA VAL A 17 -0.20 -5.75 -9.05
C VAL A 17 -1.24 -5.81 -7.94
N VAL A 18 -1.33 -4.76 -7.14
CA VAL A 18 -2.27 -4.73 -6.03
C VAL A 18 -3.71 -4.75 -6.53
N SER A 19 -3.99 -4.01 -7.60
CA SER A 19 -5.33 -3.98 -8.17
C SER A 19 -5.74 -5.35 -8.68
N LYS A 20 -4.80 -6.06 -9.31
CA LYS A 20 -5.09 -7.39 -9.80
C LYS A 20 -5.35 -8.35 -8.64
N MET A 21 -4.56 -8.25 -7.58
CA MET A 21 -4.79 -9.06 -6.40
C MET A 21 -6.19 -8.80 -5.83
N ALA A 22 -6.57 -7.55 -5.72
CA ALA A 22 -7.88 -7.20 -5.20
C ALA A 22 -8.98 -7.75 -6.09
N TYR A 23 -8.77 -7.69 -7.41
CA TYR A 23 -9.76 -8.24 -8.34
C TYR A 23 -9.87 -9.76 -8.18
N ASP A 24 -8.73 -10.43 -8.05
CA ASP A 24 -8.73 -11.89 -7.92
C ASP A 24 -9.39 -12.33 -6.62
N LEU A 25 -9.36 -11.47 -5.60
CA LEU A 25 -9.95 -11.77 -4.31
C LEU A 25 -11.32 -11.12 -4.14
N ARG A 26 -12.00 -10.81 -5.24
CA ARG A 26 -13.23 -10.04 -5.18
C ARG A 26 -14.36 -10.75 -4.45
N HIS A 27 -14.23 -12.07 -4.29
CA HIS A 27 -15.26 -12.82 -3.58
C HIS A 27 -15.00 -12.89 -2.08
N GLU A 28 -13.84 -12.39 -1.65
CA GLU A 28 -13.56 -12.32 -0.24
C GLU A 28 -14.29 -11.14 0.40
N ASP A 29 -14.28 -11.12 1.72
CA ASP A 29 -14.86 -9.99 2.43
C ASP A 29 -14.03 -8.75 2.12
N GLN A 30 -14.61 -7.83 1.37
CA GLN A 30 -13.87 -6.66 0.91
C GLN A 30 -13.46 -5.75 2.05
N MET A 31 -14.26 -5.69 3.11
CA MET A 31 -13.89 -4.87 4.27
C MET A 31 -12.69 -5.47 4.99
N ALA A 32 -12.69 -6.77 5.16
CA ALA A 32 -11.56 -7.43 5.81
C ALA A 32 -10.31 -7.31 4.94
N LEU A 33 -10.47 -7.44 3.63
CA LEU A 33 -9.35 -7.31 2.71
C LEU A 33 -8.76 -5.90 2.77
N SER A 34 -9.62 -4.88 2.79
CA SER A 34 -9.17 -3.50 2.87
C SER A 34 -8.42 -3.24 4.18
N ALA A 35 -8.94 -3.78 5.28
CA ALA A 35 -8.29 -3.62 6.57
C ALA A 35 -6.90 -4.27 6.55
N ALA A 36 -6.79 -5.43 5.93
CA ALA A 36 -5.50 -6.11 5.83
C ALA A 36 -4.50 -5.28 5.04
N PHE A 37 -4.93 -4.70 3.92
CA PHE A 37 -4.06 -3.82 3.13
C PHE A 37 -3.60 -2.62 3.96
N MET A 38 -4.51 -2.03 4.72
CA MET A 38 -4.17 -0.87 5.54
C MET A 38 -3.14 -1.22 6.60
N VAL A 39 -3.31 -2.35 7.26
CA VAL A 39 -2.38 -2.77 8.30
C VAL A 39 -1.01 -3.05 7.70
N ALA A 40 -0.97 -3.72 6.55
CA ALA A 40 0.29 -3.99 5.89
C ALA A 40 0.99 -2.69 5.49
N ALA A 41 0.24 -1.75 4.91
CA ALA A 41 0.81 -0.47 4.51
C ALA A 41 1.34 0.29 5.72
N LYS A 42 0.58 0.32 6.79
CA LYS A 42 0.98 1.01 8.00
C LYS A 42 2.29 0.45 8.54
N THR A 43 2.39 -0.88 8.59
CA THR A 43 3.57 -1.53 9.11
C THR A 43 4.82 -1.18 8.29
N ILE A 44 4.67 -1.21 6.98
CA ILE A 44 5.79 -0.89 6.09
C ILE A 44 6.21 0.57 6.27
N TYR A 45 5.25 1.49 6.32
CA TYR A 45 5.56 2.90 6.49
C TYR A 45 6.26 3.17 7.83
N ILE A 46 5.79 2.53 8.89
CA ILE A 46 6.41 2.73 10.19
C ILE A 46 7.86 2.25 10.17
N ASN A 47 8.11 1.11 9.52
CA ASN A 47 9.46 0.58 9.43
C ASN A 47 10.37 1.48 8.59
N GLN A 48 9.83 2.13 7.57
CA GLN A 48 10.64 2.96 6.68
C GLN A 48 10.75 4.41 7.15
N LEU A 49 9.69 4.96 7.71
CA LEU A 49 9.62 6.38 7.99
C LEU A 49 9.56 6.70 9.49
N GLY A 50 9.23 5.72 10.31
CA GLY A 50 9.00 5.95 11.72
C GLY A 50 7.55 6.29 12.00
N MET A 51 7.20 6.24 13.27
CA MET A 51 5.81 6.41 13.69
C MET A 51 5.29 7.80 13.37
N GLU A 52 6.07 8.81 13.68
CA GLU A 52 5.60 10.18 13.54
C GLU A 52 5.32 10.55 12.09
N GLN A 53 6.27 10.22 11.20
CA GLN A 53 6.07 10.53 9.79
C GLN A 53 4.94 9.72 9.19
N THR A 54 4.77 8.49 9.67
CA THR A 54 3.66 7.65 9.20
C THR A 54 2.33 8.28 9.61
N GLN A 55 2.23 8.79 10.83
CA GLN A 55 1.00 9.44 11.26
C GLN A 55 0.71 10.67 10.42
N ASP A 56 1.74 11.45 10.11
CA ASP A 56 1.57 12.64 9.28
C ASP A 56 1.10 12.27 7.89
N LEU A 57 1.65 11.21 7.34
CA LEU A 57 1.27 10.76 6.01
C LEU A 57 -0.18 10.30 5.98
N PHE A 58 -0.59 9.52 6.97
CA PHE A 58 -1.96 9.03 7.01
C PHE A 58 -2.95 10.17 7.24
N GLN A 59 -2.54 11.16 8.04
CA GLN A 59 -3.39 12.32 8.26
C GLN A 59 -3.56 13.11 6.95
N ALA A 60 -2.48 13.26 6.20
CA ALA A 60 -2.55 13.94 4.91
C ALA A 60 -3.48 13.20 3.95
N MET A 61 -3.41 11.87 3.95
CA MET A 61 -4.30 11.10 3.10
C MET A 61 -5.75 11.26 3.51
N ALA A 62 -6.01 11.25 4.83
CA ALA A 62 -7.37 11.45 5.32
C ALA A 62 -7.90 12.82 4.92
N ASP A 63 -7.05 13.83 5.03
CA ASP A 63 -7.45 15.18 4.67
C ASP A 63 -7.74 15.29 3.17
N SER A 64 -6.98 14.60 2.35
CA SER A 64 -7.15 14.69 0.92
C SER A 64 -8.40 13.99 0.43
N MET A 65 -8.97 13.09 1.23
CA MET A 65 -10.21 12.43 0.84
C MET A 65 -11.35 13.40 0.68
N ASP A 66 -11.32 14.49 1.42
CA ASP A 66 -12.38 15.48 1.31
C ASP A 66 -12.29 16.30 0.04
N ALA A 67 -11.19 16.17 -0.70
CA ALA A 67 -11.01 16.94 -1.91
C ALA A 67 -11.74 16.35 -3.11
N PHE A 68 -12.26 15.15 -2.97
CA PHE A 68 -12.93 14.48 -4.10
C PHE A 68 -14.45 14.46 -3.96
#